data_df00c7af41fb2be7c3666b5c2ead26a2
#
_entry.id   df00c7af41fb2be7c3666b5c2ead26a2
#
_cell.length_a   1.000
_cell.length_b   1.000
_cell.length_c   1.000
_cell.angle_alpha   90.00
_cell.angle_beta   90.00
_cell.angle_gamma   90.00
#
_symmetry.space_group_name_H-M   'P 1'
#
loop_
_entity.id
_entity.type
_entity.pdbx_description
1 polymer ?
#
loop_
_entity_poly.entity_id
_entity_poly.type
_entity_poly.pdbx_seq_one_letter_code
_entity_poly.pdbx_strand_id
1 'polypeptide(L)' 'MKRRDILKKLQEAGLTLKEGGSHTKVYRGDAYLSAVSRQTEIAETVVRAIEKQTGVKLT' A
#
# COMPACT_ATOMS: atom_id res chain seq x y z
N MET A 1 -6.97 -2.53 -9.36
CA MET A 1 -7.39 -1.62 -8.28
C MET A 1 -6.64 -0.32 -8.41
N LYS A 2 -7.29 0.80 -8.16
CA LYS A 2 -6.63 2.10 -8.29
C LYS A 2 -5.72 2.37 -7.10
N ARG A 3 -4.55 2.94 -7.40
CA ARG A 3 -3.55 3.28 -6.39
C ARG A 3 -4.16 4.11 -5.25
N ARG A 4 -4.96 5.13 -5.57
CA ARG A 4 -5.55 6.00 -4.55
C ARG A 4 -6.46 5.23 -3.59
N ASP A 5 -7.16 4.21 -4.08
CA ASP A 5 -8.05 3.41 -3.25
C ASP A 5 -7.26 2.52 -2.30
N ILE A 6 -6.14 1.98 -2.78
CA ILE A 6 -5.22 1.19 -1.95
C ILE A 6 -4.68 2.05 -0.82
N LEU A 7 -4.16 3.24 -1.15
CA LEU A 7 -3.58 4.13 -0.16
C LEU A 7 -4.61 4.57 0.88
N LYS A 8 -5.84 4.86 0.44
CA LYS A 8 -6.92 5.24 1.35
C LYS A 8 -7.22 4.12 2.33
N LYS A 9 -7.35 2.88 1.84
CA LYS A 9 -7.64 1.74 2.71
C LYS A 9 -6.51 1.47 3.70
N LEU A 10 -5.26 1.63 3.28
CA LEU A 10 -4.12 1.45 4.17
C LEU A 10 -4.11 2.52 5.26
N GLN A 11 -4.40 3.78 4.91
CA GLN A 11 -4.49 4.85 5.91
C GLN A 11 -5.63 4.62 6.89
N GLU A 12 -6.78 4.16 6.41
CA GLU A 12 -7.93 3.85 7.26
C GLU A 12 -7.62 2.73 8.24
N ALA A 13 -6.70 1.84 7.86
CA ALA A 13 -6.24 0.76 8.73
C ALA A 13 -5.18 1.23 9.76
N GLY A 14 -4.83 2.51 9.76
CA GLY A 14 -3.88 3.07 10.72
C GLY A 14 -2.43 2.99 10.30
N LEU A 15 -2.16 2.68 9.02
CA LEU A 15 -0.80 2.60 8.54
C LEU A 15 -0.29 3.97 8.11
N THR A 16 1.02 4.16 8.18
CA THR A 16 1.68 5.39 7.77
C THR A 16 2.22 5.25 6.36
N LEU A 17 2.00 6.26 5.53
CA LEU A 17 2.51 6.30 4.17
C LEU A 17 3.61 7.34 4.08
N LYS A 18 4.75 6.96 3.48
CA LYS A 18 5.86 7.89 3.23
C LYS A 18 6.18 7.89 1.75
N GLU A 19 6.25 9.09 1.18
CA GLU A 19 6.61 9.22 -0.21
C GLU A 19 8.11 9.00 -0.39
N GLY A 20 8.45 8.03 -1.22
CA GLY A 20 9.82 7.77 -1.64
C GLY A 20 9.91 8.05 -3.12
N GLY A 21 11.09 7.86 -3.72
CA GLY A 21 11.32 8.14 -5.13
C GLY A 21 10.26 7.58 -6.08
N SER A 22 10.36 6.31 -6.43
CA SER A 22 9.43 5.69 -7.38
C SER A 22 8.25 4.99 -6.71
N HIS A 23 8.21 4.93 -5.38
CA HIS A 23 7.17 4.20 -4.65
C HIS A 23 6.75 4.95 -3.39
N THR A 24 5.48 4.74 -3.01
CA THR A 24 4.98 5.18 -1.70
C THR A 24 5.22 4.04 -0.73
N LYS A 25 5.99 4.29 0.32
CA LYS A 25 6.35 3.28 1.32
C LYS A 25 5.29 3.20 2.40
N VAL A 26 4.97 1.99 2.84
CA VAL A 26 3.93 1.72 3.83
C VAL A 26 4.57 1.19 5.11
N TYR A 27 4.26 1.84 6.22
CA TYR A 27 4.82 1.51 7.53
C TYR A 27 3.71 1.25 8.55
N ARG A 28 4.00 0.37 9.50
CA ARG A 28 3.22 0.24 10.73
C ARG A 28 4.15 0.68 11.86
N GLY A 29 3.93 1.88 12.39
CA GLY A 29 4.89 2.48 13.31
C GLY A 29 6.23 2.66 12.61
N ASP A 30 7.29 2.04 13.12
CA ASP A 30 8.61 2.08 12.50
C ASP A 30 8.88 0.90 11.57
N ALA A 31 7.96 -0.04 11.47
CA ALA A 31 8.16 -1.25 10.67
C ALA A 31 7.76 -1.02 9.21
N TYR A 32 8.70 -1.22 8.31
CA TYR A 32 8.42 -1.17 6.88
C TYR A 32 7.66 -2.43 6.48
N LEU A 33 6.51 -2.27 5.83
CA LEU A 33 5.68 -3.39 5.44
C LEU A 33 5.66 -3.63 3.93
N SER A 34 5.53 -2.58 3.14
CA SER A 34 5.32 -2.72 1.70
C SER A 34 5.59 -1.42 0.99
N ALA A 35 5.56 -1.47 -0.34
CA ALA A 35 5.65 -0.28 -1.18
C ALA A 35 4.60 -0.37 -2.28
N VAL A 36 4.00 0.77 -2.61
CA VAL A 36 2.99 0.86 -3.66
C VAL A 36 3.58 1.68 -4.80
N SER A 37 3.57 1.13 -6.02
CA SER A 37 4.10 1.83 -7.18
C SER A 37 3.26 3.07 -7.48
N ARG A 38 3.82 4.00 -8.28
CA ARG A 38 3.12 5.24 -8.63
C ARG A 38 2.21 5.10 -9.84
N GLN A 39 2.01 3.89 -10.33
CA GLN A 39 1.07 3.65 -11.41
C GLN A 39 -0.36 3.89 -10.92
N THR A 40 -1.18 4.51 -11.77
CA THR A 40 -2.58 4.81 -11.42
C THR A 40 -3.36 3.54 -11.15
N GLU A 41 -3.12 2.51 -11.95
CA GLU A 41 -3.79 1.23 -11.83
C GLU A 41 -2.79 0.18 -11.36
N ILE A 42 -3.12 -0.53 -10.28
CA ILE A 42 -2.24 -1.55 -9.70
C ILE A 42 -2.80 -2.93 -10.05
N ALA A 43 -1.93 -3.78 -10.60
CA ALA A 43 -2.32 -5.13 -10.99
C ALA A 43 -2.78 -5.96 -9.79
N GLU A 44 -3.71 -6.88 -10.02
CA GLU A 44 -4.29 -7.69 -8.96
C GLU A 44 -3.23 -8.50 -8.19
N THR A 45 -2.24 -9.04 -8.89
CA THR A 45 -1.17 -9.80 -8.24
C THR A 45 -0.40 -8.94 -7.25
N VAL A 46 -0.17 -7.67 -7.59
CA VAL A 46 0.51 -6.72 -6.70
C VAL A 46 -0.40 -6.35 -5.53
N VAL A 47 -1.69 -6.15 -5.79
CA VAL A 47 -2.67 -5.85 -4.73
C VAL A 47 -2.67 -6.96 -3.68
N ARG A 48 -2.69 -8.22 -4.13
CA ARG A 48 -2.67 -9.37 -3.22
C ARG A 48 -1.38 -9.44 -2.41
N ALA A 49 -0.25 -9.11 -3.03
CA ALA A 49 1.02 -9.08 -2.31
C ALA A 49 0.99 -8.01 -1.22
N ILE A 50 0.43 -6.83 -1.52
CA ILE A 50 0.30 -5.75 -0.54
C ILE A 50 -0.61 -6.19 0.61
N GLU A 51 -1.73 -6.85 0.30
CA GLU A 51 -2.62 -7.38 1.33
C GLU A 51 -1.87 -8.32 2.28
N LYS A 52 -1.08 -9.23 1.72
CA LYS A 52 -0.32 -10.18 2.51
C LYS A 52 0.74 -9.50 3.37
N GLN A 53 1.42 -8.51 2.81
CA GLN A 53 2.51 -7.82 3.51
C GLN A 53 2.00 -6.90 4.60
N THR A 54 0.84 -6.29 4.42
CA THR A 54 0.29 -5.32 5.38
C THR A 54 -0.73 -5.94 6.31
N GLY A 55 -1.32 -7.06 5.94
CA GLY A 55 -2.42 -7.66 6.70
C GLY A 55 -3.74 -6.92 6.53
N VAL A 56 -3.82 -5.98 5.59
CA VAL A 56 -5.02 -5.17 5.34
C VAL A 56 -5.77 -5.74 4.15
N LYS A 57 -7.06 -5.98 4.30
CA LYS A 57 -7.90 -6.47 3.21
C LYS A 57 -8.20 -5.33 2.24
N LEU A 58 -7.74 -5.47 0.99
CA LEU A 58 -7.93 -4.45 -0.04
C LEU A 58 -9.06 -4.80 -1.01
N THR A 59 -9.33 -6.08 -1.20
CA THR A 59 -10.39 -6.54 -2.12
C THR A 59 -11.46 -7.34 -1.42
#